data_12934eadb3a860f76128c69791e43007
#
_entry.id   12934eadb3a860f76128c69791e43007
#
_cell.length_a   1.000
_cell.length_b   1.000
_cell.length_c   1.000
_cell.angle_alpha   90.00
_cell.angle_beta   90.00
_cell.angle_gamma   90.00
#
_symmetry.space_group_name_H-M   'P 1'
#
loop_
_entity.id
_entity.type
_entity.pdbx_description
1 polymer ?
#
loop_
_entity_poly.entity_id
_entity_poly.type
_entity_poly.pdbx_seq_one_letter_code
_entity_poly.pdbx_strand_id
1 'polypeptide(L)'
;YEITTRLVGSEMCIRDSILVSEMEHHSNIVPWQMLAERKGAEIRVLPFDDEGRLCTELLPSLLDDKTRIVAVTQASNTLGTRPDLRPVIDAAHAVGAIAVVDGCQGVVHGGVDVQALDCDFYAFSGHKLFGPTGIGVLYGKRALLEAMPPFLGGGDMVDTVTFAKTTYAPVPLKFEAGTANFTGAIALGEAVKFVGRFDPAEVEAHEAALLHRATERLTAVDGLRIYGTTPGKCAIVSFNVEGVHPYDMGMILDKLGIAVRTGQHCAEPTMTCLLYTSPSPRDA
;
A
#
# COMPACT_ATOMS: atom_id res chain seq x y z
N TYR A 1 3.62 -7.23 -4.79
CA TYR A 1 4.79 -6.32 -4.76
C TYR A 1 6.06 -6.97 -5.31
N GLU A 2 6.41 -8.21 -4.94
CA GLU A 2 7.62 -8.86 -5.48
C GLU A 2 7.58 -8.97 -7.01
N ILE A 3 6.42 -9.28 -7.58
CA ILE A 3 6.19 -9.29 -9.02
C ILE A 3 6.48 -7.90 -9.60
N THR A 4 5.87 -6.86 -9.03
CA THR A 4 6.02 -5.49 -9.53
C THR A 4 7.47 -5.02 -9.48
N THR A 5 8.18 -5.27 -8.36
CA THR A 5 9.60 -4.85 -8.24
C THR A 5 10.53 -5.55 -9.22
N ARG A 6 10.30 -6.83 -9.51
CA ARG A 6 11.14 -7.55 -10.49
C ARG A 6 10.84 -7.14 -11.92
N LEU A 7 9.59 -6.85 -12.23
CA LEU A 7 9.15 -6.52 -13.57
C LEU A 7 9.47 -5.06 -13.91
N VAL A 8 9.06 -4.13 -13.05
CA VAL A 8 9.25 -2.68 -13.25
C VAL A 8 10.73 -2.29 -13.16
N GLY A 9 11.48 -2.94 -12.28
CA GLY A 9 12.89 -2.63 -12.04
C GLY A 9 13.88 -3.26 -13.05
N SER A 10 13.43 -3.89 -14.15
CA SER A 10 14.32 -4.58 -15.08
C SER A 10 15.34 -3.66 -15.76
N GLU A 11 14.97 -2.41 -16.03
CA GLU A 11 15.80 -1.40 -16.71
C GLU A 11 16.53 -0.43 -15.76
N MET A 12 16.41 -0.61 -14.44
CA MET A 12 17.08 0.25 -13.47
C MET A 12 18.61 0.12 -13.53
N CYS A 13 19.29 1.26 -13.45
CA CYS A 13 20.73 1.40 -13.46
C CYS A 13 21.27 1.86 -12.10
N ILE A 14 22.61 1.78 -11.94
CA ILE A 14 23.32 2.36 -10.80
C ILE A 14 23.06 3.87 -10.74
N ARG A 15 22.69 4.38 -9.56
CA ARG A 15 22.28 5.77 -9.26
C ARG A 15 20.85 6.16 -9.67
N ASP A 16 20.05 5.26 -10.20
CA ASP A 16 18.62 5.50 -10.29
C ASP A 16 18.01 5.54 -8.89
N SER A 17 16.84 6.15 -8.75
CA SER A 17 16.17 6.24 -7.45
C SER A 17 14.74 5.71 -7.49
N ILE A 18 14.30 5.28 -6.33
CA ILE A 18 12.92 4.86 -6.04
C ILE A 18 12.41 5.76 -4.92
N LEU A 19 11.33 6.48 -5.14
CA LEU A 19 10.65 7.25 -4.10
C LEU A 19 9.55 6.38 -3.46
N VAL A 20 9.56 6.29 -2.14
CA VAL A 20 8.47 5.69 -1.34
C VAL A 20 7.96 6.69 -0.33
N SER A 21 6.71 6.57 0.13
CA SER A 21 6.28 7.41 1.25
C SER A 21 6.70 6.80 2.60
N GLU A 22 6.80 7.64 3.63
CA GLU A 22 7.15 7.20 4.98
C GLU A 22 6.00 6.46 5.67
N MET A 23 4.78 6.50 5.12
CA MET A 23 3.61 5.82 5.67
C MET A 23 3.33 4.44 5.05
N GLU A 24 4.31 3.88 4.33
CA GLU A 24 4.12 2.61 3.63
C GLU A 24 4.08 1.40 4.56
N HIS A 25 3.25 0.41 4.18
CA HIS A 25 3.34 -0.93 4.72
C HIS A 25 4.66 -1.59 4.28
N HIS A 26 5.23 -2.49 5.09
CA HIS A 26 6.49 -3.19 4.77
C HIS A 26 6.49 -3.83 3.37
N SER A 27 5.35 -4.33 2.90
CA SER A 27 5.22 -4.89 1.55
C SER A 27 5.44 -3.89 0.41
N ASN A 28 5.33 -2.58 0.70
CA ASN A 28 5.66 -1.51 -0.25
C ASN A 28 6.97 -0.77 0.11
N ILE A 29 7.79 -1.35 0.97
CA ILE A 29 9.14 -0.87 1.29
C ILE A 29 10.18 -1.94 0.96
N VAL A 30 10.07 -3.12 1.58
CA VAL A 30 11.10 -4.17 1.53
C VAL A 30 11.39 -4.64 0.10
N PRO A 31 10.42 -4.89 -0.79
CA PRO A 31 10.72 -5.28 -2.16
C PRO A 31 11.51 -4.21 -2.93
N TRP A 32 11.27 -2.92 -2.65
CA TRP A 32 12.01 -1.82 -3.25
C TRP A 32 13.44 -1.74 -2.70
N GLN A 33 13.64 -1.96 -1.40
CA GLN A 33 14.98 -2.06 -0.81
C GLN A 33 15.78 -3.21 -1.44
N MET A 34 15.17 -4.39 -1.58
CA MET A 34 15.79 -5.55 -2.26
C MET A 34 16.13 -5.26 -3.73
N LEU A 35 15.31 -4.48 -4.43
CA LEU A 35 15.57 -4.06 -5.79
C LEU A 35 16.73 -3.05 -5.82
N ALA A 36 16.69 -2.04 -4.97
CA ALA A 36 17.71 -1.01 -4.87
C ALA A 36 19.09 -1.60 -4.56
N GLU A 37 19.17 -2.53 -3.61
CA GLU A 37 20.39 -3.26 -3.29
C GLU A 37 20.95 -4.02 -4.51
N ARG A 38 20.12 -4.76 -5.24
CA ARG A 38 20.53 -5.51 -6.42
C ARG A 38 20.99 -4.63 -7.58
N LYS A 39 20.43 -3.43 -7.73
CA LYS A 39 20.67 -2.54 -8.86
C LYS A 39 21.63 -1.39 -8.52
N GLY A 40 22.00 -1.20 -7.27
CA GLY A 40 22.77 -0.04 -6.81
C GLY A 40 21.97 1.27 -6.91
N ALA A 41 20.65 1.19 -6.73
CA ALA A 41 19.75 2.33 -6.75
C ALA A 41 19.58 2.91 -5.34
N GLU A 42 19.06 4.14 -5.26
CA GLU A 42 18.80 4.86 -4.02
C GLU A 42 17.31 4.77 -3.66
N ILE A 43 17.00 4.59 -2.36
CA ILE A 43 15.64 4.81 -1.84
C ILE A 43 15.55 6.22 -1.30
N ARG A 44 14.59 6.99 -1.82
CA ARG A 44 14.21 8.31 -1.31
C ARG A 44 12.88 8.21 -0.60
N VAL A 45 12.67 9.01 0.43
CA VAL A 45 11.48 8.94 1.27
C VAL A 45 10.72 10.26 1.23
N LEU A 46 9.44 10.20 0.89
CA LEU A 46 8.51 11.32 1.02
C LEU A 46 7.92 11.31 2.42
N PRO A 47 8.26 12.27 3.28
CA PRO A 47 7.80 12.29 4.67
C PRO A 47 6.33 12.69 4.77
N PHE A 48 5.78 12.53 5.97
CA PHE A 48 4.50 13.07 6.38
C PHE A 48 4.65 13.98 7.62
N ASP A 49 3.69 14.88 7.81
CA ASP A 49 3.66 15.81 8.95
C ASP A 49 3.08 15.18 10.23
N ASP A 50 3.07 15.94 11.33
CA ASP A 50 2.56 15.50 12.64
C ASP A 50 1.06 15.09 12.61
N GLU A 51 0.29 15.54 11.64
CA GLU A 51 -1.10 15.15 11.42
C GLU A 51 -1.24 13.88 10.60
N GLY A 52 -0.13 13.40 10.01
CA GLY A 52 -0.07 12.23 9.12
C GLY A 52 -0.40 12.57 7.67
N ARG A 53 -0.16 13.79 7.20
CA ARG A 53 -0.37 14.25 5.83
C ARG A 53 0.94 14.20 5.06
N LEU A 54 0.94 13.63 3.84
CA LEU A 54 2.15 13.61 3.00
C LEU A 54 2.61 15.03 2.66
N CYS A 55 3.92 15.29 2.83
CA CYS A 55 4.56 16.55 2.51
C CYS A 55 4.84 16.65 1.00
N THR A 56 3.77 16.73 0.19
CA THR A 56 3.86 16.73 -1.28
C THR A 56 4.59 17.94 -1.84
N GLU A 57 4.74 19.02 -1.08
CA GLU A 57 5.55 20.18 -1.43
C GLU A 57 7.04 19.87 -1.55
N LEU A 58 7.51 18.75 -1.00
CA LEU A 58 8.89 18.28 -1.14
C LEU A 58 9.17 17.49 -2.41
N LEU A 59 8.13 17.09 -3.16
CA LEU A 59 8.28 16.32 -4.40
C LEU A 59 9.30 16.92 -5.38
N PRO A 60 9.32 18.24 -5.64
CA PRO A 60 10.30 18.82 -6.56
C PRO A 60 11.76 18.64 -6.14
N SER A 61 12.03 18.44 -4.85
CA SER A 61 13.39 18.21 -4.32
C SER A 61 13.75 16.73 -4.24
N LEU A 62 12.76 15.85 -4.26
CA LEU A 62 12.92 14.39 -4.14
C LEU A 62 12.91 13.66 -5.48
N LEU A 63 12.33 14.29 -6.52
CA LEU A 63 12.21 13.73 -7.86
C LEU A 63 13.21 14.39 -8.83
N ASP A 64 13.84 13.59 -9.67
CA ASP A 64 14.73 14.04 -10.73
C ASP A 64 14.65 13.07 -11.93
N ASP A 65 15.50 13.32 -12.96
CA ASP A 65 15.59 12.49 -14.18
C ASP A 65 16.12 11.07 -13.94
N LYS A 66 16.60 10.77 -12.74
CA LYS A 66 17.04 9.43 -12.30
C LYS A 66 15.97 8.69 -11.51
N THR A 67 14.89 9.35 -11.14
CA THR A 67 13.78 8.69 -10.46
C THR A 67 13.06 7.77 -11.45
N ARG A 68 13.00 6.47 -11.16
CA ARG A 68 12.38 5.46 -12.02
C ARG A 68 11.03 4.99 -11.51
N ILE A 69 10.87 4.98 -10.20
CA ILE A 69 9.67 4.45 -9.55
C ILE A 69 9.26 5.40 -8.43
N VAL A 70 7.96 5.65 -8.34
CA VAL A 70 7.30 6.29 -7.21
C VAL A 70 6.26 5.31 -6.69
N ALA A 71 6.46 4.79 -5.48
CA ALA A 71 5.58 3.78 -4.89
C ALA A 71 4.93 4.33 -3.62
N VAL A 72 3.59 4.48 -3.65
CA VAL A 72 2.84 5.14 -2.58
C VAL A 72 1.55 4.38 -2.25
N THR A 73 1.14 4.45 -0.98
CA THR A 73 -0.13 3.86 -0.53
C THR A 73 -1.31 4.78 -0.82
N GLN A 74 -2.45 4.20 -1.21
CA GLN A 74 -3.71 4.94 -1.35
C GLN A 74 -4.34 5.27 0.01
N ALA A 75 -4.10 4.42 1.02
CA ALA A 75 -4.55 4.67 2.38
C ALA A 75 -3.62 3.96 3.37
N SER A 76 -3.17 4.69 4.38
CA SER A 76 -2.30 4.15 5.42
C SER A 76 -3.06 3.15 6.28
N ASN A 77 -2.49 1.96 6.47
CA ASN A 77 -3.05 0.92 7.33
C ASN A 77 -2.92 1.22 8.84
N THR A 78 -2.19 2.25 9.20
CA THR A 78 -1.94 2.67 10.58
C THR A 78 -2.59 3.99 10.90
N LEU A 79 -2.38 5.01 10.08
CA LEU A 79 -2.92 6.35 10.30
C LEU A 79 -4.36 6.50 9.78
N GLY A 80 -4.75 5.66 8.82
CA GLY A 80 -5.99 5.82 8.08
C GLY A 80 -5.94 6.97 7.05
N THR A 81 -4.87 7.75 7.02
CA THR A 81 -4.69 8.84 6.04
C THR A 81 -4.91 8.35 4.62
N ARG A 82 -5.71 9.10 3.86
CA ARG A 82 -5.94 8.93 2.42
C ARG A 82 -5.26 10.10 1.70
N PRO A 83 -4.00 9.96 1.29
CA PRO A 83 -3.31 11.04 0.59
C PRO A 83 -3.97 11.33 -0.76
N ASP A 84 -3.98 12.60 -1.16
CA ASP A 84 -4.26 12.95 -2.55
C ASP A 84 -3.09 12.48 -3.43
N LEU A 85 -3.31 11.40 -4.18
CA LEU A 85 -2.28 10.79 -5.00
C LEU A 85 -2.10 11.48 -6.36
N ARG A 86 -3.05 12.30 -6.80
CA ARG A 86 -2.96 12.92 -8.12
C ARG A 86 -1.71 13.77 -8.28
N PRO A 87 -1.37 14.69 -7.36
CA PRO A 87 -0.12 15.46 -7.46
C PRO A 87 1.14 14.60 -7.43
N VAL A 88 1.12 13.47 -6.68
CA VAL A 88 2.27 12.56 -6.60
C VAL A 88 2.47 11.83 -7.94
N ILE A 89 1.40 11.33 -8.54
CA ILE A 89 1.43 10.62 -9.82
C ILE A 89 1.82 11.56 -10.95
N ASP A 90 1.24 12.76 -11.00
CA ASP A 90 1.58 13.78 -12.01
C ASP A 90 3.07 14.18 -11.93
N ALA A 91 3.60 14.35 -10.71
CA ALA A 91 5.03 14.65 -10.49
C ALA A 91 5.93 13.46 -10.90
N ALA A 92 5.53 12.22 -10.64
CA ALA A 92 6.23 11.02 -11.10
C ALA A 92 6.30 10.98 -12.63
N HIS A 93 5.18 11.16 -13.30
CA HIS A 93 5.10 11.17 -14.76
C HIS A 93 5.89 12.33 -15.39
N ALA A 94 5.93 13.49 -14.75
CA ALA A 94 6.69 14.66 -15.24
C ALA A 94 8.20 14.38 -15.35
N VAL A 95 8.75 13.47 -14.52
CA VAL A 95 10.16 13.04 -14.60
C VAL A 95 10.33 11.70 -15.32
N GLY A 96 9.27 11.13 -15.88
CA GLY A 96 9.28 9.84 -16.57
C GLY A 96 9.35 8.61 -15.66
N ALA A 97 9.02 8.78 -14.38
CA ALA A 97 8.95 7.69 -13.40
C ALA A 97 7.62 6.94 -13.49
N ILE A 98 7.64 5.65 -13.11
CA ILE A 98 6.48 4.78 -13.05
C ILE A 98 5.81 4.95 -11.68
N ALA A 99 4.50 5.22 -11.68
CA ALA A 99 3.69 5.36 -10.48
C ALA A 99 3.06 4.01 -10.07
N VAL A 100 3.43 3.50 -8.91
CA VAL A 100 2.92 2.25 -8.31
C VAL A 100 2.11 2.58 -7.06
N VAL A 101 0.86 2.12 -7.02
CA VAL A 101 -0.04 2.39 -5.89
C VAL A 101 -0.34 1.12 -5.11
N ASP A 102 -0.05 1.14 -3.81
CA ASP A 102 -0.59 0.16 -2.87
C ASP A 102 -2.05 0.49 -2.54
N GLY A 103 -2.95 -0.26 -3.15
CA GLY A 103 -4.39 -0.13 -2.96
C GLY A 103 -4.98 -1.01 -1.87
N CYS A 104 -4.16 -1.69 -1.06
CA CYS A 104 -4.65 -2.71 -0.11
C CYS A 104 -5.69 -2.19 0.87
N GLN A 105 -5.57 -0.96 1.34
CA GLN A 105 -6.59 -0.33 2.19
C GLN A 105 -7.57 0.49 1.36
N GLY A 106 -7.09 1.15 0.32
CA GLY A 106 -7.92 2.02 -0.51
C GLY A 106 -9.07 1.29 -1.19
N VAL A 107 -8.83 0.06 -1.70
CA VAL A 107 -9.84 -0.71 -2.42
C VAL A 107 -11.08 -1.05 -1.58
N VAL A 108 -10.92 -1.18 -0.27
CA VAL A 108 -12.05 -1.51 0.64
C VAL A 108 -12.71 -0.27 1.23
N HIS A 109 -11.96 0.84 1.35
CA HIS A 109 -12.44 2.09 1.95
C HIS A 109 -12.77 3.18 0.91
N GLY A 110 -13.45 2.85 -0.16
CA GLY A 110 -13.86 3.82 -1.19
C GLY A 110 -13.61 3.37 -2.62
N GLY A 111 -12.89 2.25 -2.80
CA GLY A 111 -12.59 1.72 -4.13
C GLY A 111 -11.57 2.55 -4.90
N VAL A 112 -11.47 2.27 -6.20
CA VAL A 112 -10.57 2.99 -7.09
C VAL A 112 -11.11 2.99 -8.53
N ASP A 113 -11.00 4.12 -9.19
CA ASP A 113 -11.00 4.22 -10.64
C ASP A 113 -9.54 4.42 -11.09
N VAL A 114 -8.93 3.35 -11.58
CA VAL A 114 -7.52 3.35 -11.99
C VAL A 114 -7.26 4.23 -13.21
N GLN A 115 -8.28 4.48 -14.04
CA GLN A 115 -8.17 5.36 -15.19
C GLN A 115 -8.19 6.83 -14.75
N ALA A 116 -9.11 7.19 -13.84
CA ALA A 116 -9.15 8.53 -13.26
C ALA A 116 -7.92 8.83 -12.41
N LEU A 117 -7.41 7.84 -11.66
CA LEU A 117 -6.19 7.97 -10.87
C LEU A 117 -4.94 8.09 -11.75
N ASP A 118 -4.97 7.47 -12.94
CA ASP A 118 -3.87 7.42 -13.91
C ASP A 118 -2.56 6.79 -13.38
N CYS A 119 -2.66 5.91 -12.38
CA CYS A 119 -1.49 5.15 -11.92
C CYS A 119 -1.06 4.11 -12.98
N ASP A 120 0.23 3.80 -12.98
CA ASP A 120 0.79 2.81 -13.92
C ASP A 120 0.56 1.39 -13.43
N PHE A 121 0.66 1.17 -12.12
CA PHE A 121 0.34 -0.09 -11.46
C PHE A 121 -0.46 0.16 -10.19
N TYR A 122 -1.40 -0.76 -9.92
CA TYR A 122 -2.20 -0.77 -8.71
C TYR A 122 -2.31 -2.20 -8.18
N ALA A 123 -1.97 -2.42 -6.91
CA ALA A 123 -1.98 -3.75 -6.34
C ALA A 123 -2.78 -3.83 -5.04
N PHE A 124 -3.53 -4.93 -4.86
CA PHE A 124 -4.19 -5.20 -3.59
C PHE A 124 -4.32 -6.70 -3.29
N SER A 125 -4.50 -7.03 -2.02
CA SER A 125 -4.72 -8.40 -1.54
C SER A 125 -6.20 -8.70 -1.38
N GLY A 126 -6.65 -9.86 -1.88
CA GLY A 126 -8.06 -10.25 -1.88
C GLY A 126 -8.67 -10.38 -0.48
N HIS A 127 -7.89 -10.84 0.52
CA HIS A 127 -8.38 -11.00 1.89
C HIS A 127 -8.78 -9.69 2.58
N LYS A 128 -8.31 -8.54 2.09
CA LYS A 128 -8.73 -7.23 2.60
C LYS A 128 -10.04 -6.75 1.98
N LEU A 129 -10.43 -7.33 0.83
CA LEU A 129 -11.69 -7.06 0.14
C LEU A 129 -12.71 -8.21 0.37
N PHE A 130 -12.76 -8.75 1.60
CA PHE A 130 -13.64 -9.86 1.99
C PHE A 130 -13.44 -11.15 1.20
N GLY A 131 -12.39 -11.24 0.38
CA GLY A 131 -12.02 -12.40 -0.39
C GLY A 131 -11.13 -13.39 0.39
N PRO A 132 -10.75 -14.52 -0.22
CA PRO A 132 -9.87 -15.49 0.41
C PRO A 132 -8.43 -15.01 0.52
N THR A 133 -7.66 -15.68 1.40
CA THR A 133 -6.19 -15.54 1.44
C THR A 133 -5.54 -16.17 0.20
N GLY A 134 -4.28 -15.83 -0.06
CA GLY A 134 -3.49 -16.45 -1.14
C GLY A 134 -3.85 -15.99 -2.55
N ILE A 135 -4.63 -14.92 -2.69
CA ILE A 135 -4.93 -14.26 -3.96
C ILE A 135 -4.91 -12.74 -3.82
N GLY A 136 -4.55 -12.07 -4.89
CA GLY A 136 -4.57 -10.61 -5.02
C GLY A 136 -4.70 -10.21 -6.48
N VAL A 137 -4.74 -8.92 -6.72
CA VAL A 137 -4.84 -8.34 -8.06
C VAL A 137 -3.71 -7.36 -8.28
N LEU A 138 -3.10 -7.42 -9.46
CA LEU A 138 -2.21 -6.41 -9.99
C LEU A 138 -2.84 -5.85 -11.27
N TYR A 139 -3.24 -4.59 -11.23
CA TYR A 139 -3.52 -3.82 -12.43
C TYR A 139 -2.22 -3.22 -12.96
N GLY A 140 -2.09 -3.14 -14.29
CA GLY A 140 -1.01 -2.42 -14.96
C GLY A 140 -1.46 -1.86 -16.30
N LYS A 141 -0.93 -0.70 -16.69
CA LYS A 141 -1.14 -0.14 -18.03
C LYS A 141 -0.63 -1.13 -19.08
N ARG A 142 -1.45 -1.44 -20.09
CA ARG A 142 -1.16 -2.48 -21.08
C ARG A 142 0.22 -2.36 -21.73
N ALA A 143 0.61 -1.16 -22.14
CA ALA A 143 1.89 -0.94 -22.80
C ALA A 143 3.08 -1.32 -21.89
N LEU A 144 3.00 -1.03 -20.60
CA LEU A 144 4.00 -1.43 -19.62
C LEU A 144 4.03 -2.95 -19.43
N LEU A 145 2.85 -3.57 -19.27
CA LEU A 145 2.76 -5.02 -19.16
C LEU A 145 3.30 -5.74 -20.40
N GLU A 146 3.07 -5.22 -21.60
CA GLU A 146 3.60 -5.78 -22.84
C GLU A 146 5.13 -5.69 -22.92
N ALA A 147 5.72 -4.58 -22.46
CA ALA A 147 7.17 -4.37 -22.43
C ALA A 147 7.89 -5.21 -21.37
N MET A 148 7.21 -5.55 -20.26
CA MET A 148 7.83 -6.27 -19.16
C MET A 148 8.10 -7.73 -19.48
N PRO A 149 9.25 -8.32 -19.02
CA PRO A 149 9.47 -9.77 -19.09
C PRO A 149 8.54 -10.52 -18.14
N PRO A 150 8.27 -11.82 -18.36
CA PRO A 150 7.52 -12.63 -17.40
C PRO A 150 8.27 -12.73 -16.06
N PHE A 151 7.50 -12.82 -14.96
CA PHE A 151 8.05 -12.93 -13.61
C PHE A 151 8.41 -14.38 -13.24
N LEU A 152 7.49 -15.31 -13.53
CA LEU A 152 7.68 -16.74 -13.34
C LEU A 152 7.66 -17.44 -14.69
N GLY A 153 8.32 -18.60 -14.78
CA GLY A 153 8.25 -19.47 -15.94
C GLY A 153 7.57 -20.78 -15.63
N GLY A 154 6.77 -21.27 -16.57
CA GLY A 154 6.02 -22.53 -16.39
C GLY A 154 5.11 -22.84 -17.57
N GLY A 155 4.16 -23.72 -17.39
CA GLY A 155 3.06 -23.97 -18.33
C GLY A 155 2.10 -22.79 -18.41
N ASP A 156 1.18 -22.81 -19.34
CA ASP A 156 0.08 -21.87 -19.62
C ASP A 156 0.53 -20.46 -20.06
N MET A 157 1.64 -19.93 -19.51
CA MET A 157 2.16 -18.60 -19.80
C MET A 157 3.01 -18.52 -21.08
N VAL A 158 3.19 -19.61 -21.78
CA VAL A 158 4.04 -19.75 -22.96
C VAL A 158 3.19 -19.89 -24.24
N ASP A 159 3.74 -19.44 -25.38
CA ASP A 159 3.20 -19.66 -26.72
C ASP A 159 3.94 -20.84 -27.38
N THR A 160 5.26 -20.73 -27.52
CA THR A 160 6.09 -21.80 -28.11
C THR A 160 7.29 -22.07 -27.21
N VAL A 161 7.61 -23.35 -26.99
CA VAL A 161 8.78 -23.76 -26.21
C VAL A 161 9.65 -24.71 -27.04
N THR A 162 10.93 -24.36 -27.16
CA THR A 162 11.97 -25.21 -27.68
C THR A 162 13.16 -25.21 -26.73
N PHE A 163 14.09 -26.15 -26.88
CA PHE A 163 15.32 -26.10 -26.06
C PHE A 163 16.18 -24.85 -26.33
N ALA A 164 16.04 -24.23 -27.50
CA ALA A 164 16.81 -23.06 -27.88
C ALA A 164 16.13 -21.74 -27.49
N LYS A 165 14.79 -21.68 -27.47
CA LYS A 165 14.03 -20.44 -27.26
C LYS A 165 12.60 -20.71 -26.81
N THR A 166 12.10 -19.80 -25.97
CA THR A 166 10.68 -19.74 -25.56
C THR A 166 10.08 -18.42 -26.03
N THR A 167 8.83 -18.46 -26.50
CA THR A 167 7.98 -17.29 -26.69
C THR A 167 6.82 -17.35 -25.69
N TYR A 168 6.27 -16.19 -25.34
CA TYR A 168 5.30 -16.08 -24.26
C TYR A 168 3.92 -15.74 -24.78
N ALA A 169 2.89 -16.18 -24.06
CA ALA A 169 1.52 -15.82 -24.34
C ALA A 169 1.32 -14.28 -24.23
N PRO A 170 0.30 -13.73 -24.89
CA PRO A 170 -0.08 -12.32 -24.71
C PRO A 170 -0.42 -11.99 -23.25
N VAL A 171 -0.35 -10.70 -22.88
CA VAL A 171 -0.87 -10.23 -21.59
C VAL A 171 -2.39 -10.46 -21.51
N PRO A 172 -2.93 -10.85 -20.34
CA PRO A 172 -2.24 -11.01 -19.05
C PRO A 172 -1.58 -12.38 -18.84
N LEU A 173 -1.83 -13.35 -19.71
CA LEU A 173 -1.45 -14.77 -19.51
C LEU A 173 0.05 -14.98 -19.34
N LYS A 174 0.92 -14.16 -19.95
CA LYS A 174 2.38 -14.30 -19.79
C LYS A 174 2.86 -14.13 -18.33
N PHE A 175 2.00 -13.64 -17.42
CA PHE A 175 2.30 -13.49 -15.99
C PHE A 175 1.65 -14.57 -15.12
N GLU A 176 0.88 -15.49 -15.73
CA GLU A 176 0.11 -16.53 -15.04
C GLU A 176 0.76 -17.91 -15.27
N ALA A 177 1.87 -18.18 -14.58
CA ALA A 177 2.64 -19.41 -14.77
C ALA A 177 2.05 -20.58 -13.98
N GLY A 178 1.76 -21.67 -14.68
CA GLY A 178 1.22 -22.91 -14.13
C GLY A 178 -0.29 -22.86 -13.88
N THR A 179 -0.83 -23.90 -13.24
CA THR A 179 -2.26 -23.95 -12.90
C THR A 179 -2.62 -22.82 -11.93
N ALA A 180 -3.44 -21.90 -12.38
CA ALA A 180 -3.86 -20.73 -11.60
C ALA A 180 -4.67 -21.13 -10.34
N ASN A 181 -4.65 -20.28 -9.32
CA ASN A 181 -5.53 -20.38 -8.15
C ASN A 181 -6.98 -20.02 -8.53
N PHE A 182 -7.61 -20.85 -9.39
CA PHE A 182 -8.96 -20.57 -9.90
C PHE A 182 -10.02 -20.58 -8.79
N THR A 183 -9.86 -21.40 -7.74
CA THR A 183 -10.77 -21.39 -6.58
C THR A 183 -10.72 -20.05 -5.86
N GLY A 184 -9.52 -19.53 -5.62
CA GLY A 184 -9.34 -18.20 -5.03
C GLY A 184 -9.88 -17.08 -5.93
N ALA A 185 -9.67 -17.18 -7.26
CA ALA A 185 -10.16 -16.19 -8.21
C ALA A 185 -11.71 -16.13 -8.25
N ILE A 186 -12.37 -17.30 -8.27
CA ILE A 186 -13.84 -17.41 -8.21
C ILE A 186 -14.36 -16.79 -6.90
N ALA A 187 -13.76 -17.16 -5.77
CA ALA A 187 -14.16 -16.65 -4.46
C ALA A 187 -13.93 -15.14 -4.33
N LEU A 188 -12.83 -14.61 -4.86
CA LEU A 188 -12.58 -13.16 -4.90
C LEU A 188 -13.62 -12.46 -5.79
N GLY A 189 -14.00 -13.06 -6.93
CA GLY A 189 -15.07 -12.55 -7.79
C GLY A 189 -16.40 -12.42 -7.05
N GLU A 190 -16.75 -13.39 -6.22
CA GLU A 190 -17.96 -13.34 -5.38
C GLU A 190 -17.85 -12.26 -4.27
N ALA A 191 -16.66 -12.08 -3.69
CA ALA A 191 -16.40 -11.01 -2.73
C ALA A 191 -16.58 -9.61 -3.37
N VAL A 192 -16.07 -9.41 -4.58
CA VAL A 192 -16.27 -8.16 -5.34
C VAL A 192 -17.76 -7.91 -5.60
N LYS A 193 -18.52 -8.94 -6.01
CA LYS A 193 -19.97 -8.85 -6.21
C LYS A 193 -20.70 -8.53 -4.88
N PHE A 194 -20.23 -9.09 -3.76
CA PHE A 194 -20.80 -8.80 -2.45
C PHE A 194 -20.61 -7.32 -2.08
N VAL A 195 -19.38 -6.81 -2.20
CA VAL A 195 -19.09 -5.39 -1.93
C VAL A 195 -19.90 -4.46 -2.85
N GLY A 196 -20.03 -4.81 -4.12
CA GLY A 196 -20.81 -4.05 -5.10
C GLY A 196 -22.34 -3.99 -4.84
N ARG A 197 -22.85 -4.65 -3.79
CA ARG A 197 -24.26 -4.53 -3.37
C ARG A 197 -24.53 -3.30 -2.51
N PHE A 198 -23.47 -2.70 -1.96
CA PHE A 198 -23.57 -1.55 -1.07
C PHE A 198 -23.28 -0.28 -1.85
N ASP A 199 -24.02 0.77 -1.57
CA ASP A 199 -23.69 2.09 -2.08
C ASP A 199 -22.40 2.58 -1.40
N PRO A 200 -21.33 2.88 -2.15
CA PRO A 200 -20.08 3.37 -1.56
C PRO A 200 -20.25 4.63 -0.70
N ALA A 201 -21.17 5.53 -1.07
CA ALA A 201 -21.44 6.74 -0.32
C ALA A 201 -22.11 6.45 1.04
N GLU A 202 -23.00 5.46 1.10
CA GLU A 202 -23.63 5.03 2.36
C GLU A 202 -22.60 4.36 3.29
N VAL A 203 -21.71 3.52 2.74
CA VAL A 203 -20.61 2.89 3.49
C VAL A 203 -19.68 3.96 4.05
N GLU A 204 -19.24 4.91 3.21
CA GLU A 204 -18.35 6.00 3.63
C GLU A 204 -18.99 6.87 4.71
N ALA A 205 -20.28 7.22 4.59
CA ALA A 205 -21.00 7.99 5.58
C ALA A 205 -21.10 7.24 6.92
N HIS A 206 -21.35 5.93 6.88
CA HIS A 206 -21.40 5.08 8.07
C HIS A 206 -20.03 5.00 8.76
N GLU A 207 -18.96 4.73 8.02
CA GLU A 207 -17.60 4.69 8.54
C GLU A 207 -17.17 6.05 9.13
N ALA A 208 -17.49 7.16 8.46
CA ALA A 208 -17.21 8.50 8.94
C ALA A 208 -17.93 8.82 10.26
N ALA A 209 -19.20 8.42 10.40
CA ALA A 209 -19.94 8.60 11.64
C ALA A 209 -19.34 7.80 12.82
N LEU A 210 -18.91 6.57 12.58
CA LEU A 210 -18.22 5.75 13.58
C LEU A 210 -16.86 6.33 13.96
N LEU A 211 -16.07 6.76 12.97
CA LEU A 211 -14.78 7.40 13.17
C LEU A 211 -14.92 8.68 14.00
N HIS A 212 -15.88 9.54 13.66
CA HIS A 212 -16.16 10.76 14.40
C HIS A 212 -16.49 10.47 15.87
N ARG A 213 -17.42 9.55 16.11
CA ARG A 213 -17.81 9.14 17.47
C ARG A 213 -16.64 8.54 18.26
N ALA A 214 -15.83 7.70 17.64
CA ALA A 214 -14.65 7.11 18.28
C ALA A 214 -13.63 8.19 18.64
N THR A 215 -13.31 9.08 17.69
CA THR A 215 -12.37 10.18 17.90
C THR A 215 -12.80 11.12 19.02
N GLU A 216 -14.07 11.56 19.00
CA GLU A 216 -14.64 12.43 20.04
C GLU A 216 -14.51 11.81 21.45
N ARG A 217 -14.83 10.52 21.59
CA ARG A 217 -14.76 9.84 22.88
C ARG A 217 -13.33 9.55 23.32
N LEU A 218 -12.46 9.18 22.41
CA LEU A 218 -11.06 8.87 22.73
C LEU A 218 -10.28 10.14 23.09
N THR A 219 -10.53 11.26 22.43
CA THR A 219 -9.88 12.54 22.76
C THR A 219 -10.30 13.09 24.13
N ALA A 220 -11.42 12.64 24.69
CA ALA A 220 -11.86 13.00 26.02
C ALA A 220 -11.17 12.15 27.14
N VAL A 221 -10.35 11.18 26.79
CA VAL A 221 -9.60 10.35 27.74
C VAL A 221 -8.27 11.02 28.06
N ASP A 222 -8.05 11.33 29.34
CA ASP A 222 -6.78 11.94 29.79
C ASP A 222 -5.57 11.06 29.48
N GLY A 223 -4.52 11.66 28.95
CA GLY A 223 -3.29 10.97 28.56
C GLY A 223 -3.39 10.13 27.27
N LEU A 224 -4.55 10.11 26.58
CA LEU A 224 -4.69 9.43 25.30
C LEU A 224 -4.27 10.37 24.15
N ARG A 225 -3.40 9.88 23.28
CA ARG A 225 -2.98 10.57 22.05
C ARG A 225 -3.41 9.75 20.83
N ILE A 226 -4.15 10.36 19.91
CA ILE A 226 -4.51 9.79 18.60
C ILE A 226 -3.45 10.20 17.58
N TYR A 227 -3.09 9.26 16.69
CA TYR A 227 -2.18 9.45 15.56
C TYR A 227 -2.94 9.44 14.24
N GLY A 228 -2.52 10.30 13.30
CA GLY A 228 -3.20 10.46 12.01
C GLY A 228 -4.56 11.11 12.18
N THR A 229 -4.56 12.45 12.20
CA THR A 229 -5.75 13.26 12.44
C THR A 229 -6.25 13.97 11.18
N THR A 230 -5.75 13.56 10.00
CA THR A 230 -6.14 14.16 8.72
C THR A 230 -7.65 14.05 8.47
N PRO A 231 -8.29 15.10 7.95
CA PRO A 231 -9.69 15.03 7.53
C PRO A 231 -9.90 14.00 6.39
N GLY A 232 -11.06 13.35 6.37
CA GLY A 232 -11.42 12.41 5.30
C GLY A 232 -10.63 11.09 5.30
N LYS A 233 -9.97 10.77 6.42
CA LYS A 233 -9.26 9.49 6.58
C LYS A 233 -10.22 8.29 6.63
N CYS A 234 -9.70 7.09 6.39
CA CYS A 234 -10.41 5.84 6.64
C CYS A 234 -10.76 5.68 8.13
N ALA A 235 -11.75 4.84 8.44
CA ALA A 235 -12.19 4.54 9.81
C ALA A 235 -11.17 3.71 10.60
N ILE A 236 -9.92 4.17 10.63
CA ILE A 236 -8.79 3.60 11.38
C ILE A 236 -8.40 4.61 12.47
N VAL A 237 -8.31 4.15 13.71
CA VAL A 237 -7.88 4.98 14.85
C VAL A 237 -6.69 4.29 15.51
N SER A 238 -5.52 4.91 15.43
CA SER A 238 -4.31 4.52 16.15
C SER A 238 -4.12 5.46 17.33
N PHE A 239 -3.84 4.90 18.49
CA PHE A 239 -3.67 5.69 19.71
C PHE A 239 -2.72 5.03 20.70
N ASN A 240 -2.13 5.84 21.57
CA ASN A 240 -1.43 5.41 22.78
C ASN A 240 -2.02 6.11 24.00
N VAL A 241 -1.80 5.52 25.18
CA VAL A 241 -2.13 6.15 26.47
C VAL A 241 -0.84 6.33 27.25
N GLU A 242 -0.60 7.53 27.77
CA GLU A 242 0.60 7.85 28.53
C GLU A 242 0.79 6.89 29.71
N GLY A 243 2.00 6.38 29.89
CA GLY A 243 2.35 5.44 30.96
C GLY A 243 1.79 4.02 30.80
N VAL A 244 1.07 3.71 29.70
CA VAL A 244 0.52 2.36 29.47
C VAL A 244 1.18 1.75 28.23
N HIS A 245 1.80 0.58 28.43
CA HIS A 245 2.38 -0.14 27.29
C HIS A 245 1.27 -0.65 26.35
N PRO A 246 1.39 -0.49 25.02
CA PRO A 246 0.35 -0.88 24.07
C PRO A 246 -0.10 -2.34 24.17
N TYR A 247 0.83 -3.25 24.48
CA TYR A 247 0.52 -4.66 24.68
C TYR A 247 -0.40 -4.89 25.88
N ASP A 248 -0.12 -4.23 27.02
CA ASP A 248 -0.95 -4.33 28.23
C ASP A 248 -2.34 -3.73 27.99
N MET A 249 -2.41 -2.61 27.26
CA MET A 249 -3.66 -2.02 26.82
C MET A 249 -4.48 -3.01 25.99
N GLY A 250 -3.85 -3.66 25.01
CA GLY A 250 -4.51 -4.68 24.20
C GLY A 250 -5.06 -5.84 25.02
N MET A 251 -4.29 -6.33 25.99
CA MET A 251 -4.74 -7.40 26.91
C MET A 251 -5.93 -6.98 27.79
N ILE A 252 -5.94 -5.75 28.26
CA ILE A 252 -7.05 -5.22 29.09
C ILE A 252 -8.31 -5.10 28.23
N LEU A 253 -8.19 -4.51 27.04
CA LEU A 253 -9.32 -4.33 26.11
C LEU A 253 -9.90 -5.67 25.66
N ASP A 254 -9.04 -6.67 25.39
CA ASP A 254 -9.49 -8.02 25.04
C ASP A 254 -10.36 -8.65 26.12
N LYS A 255 -9.96 -8.53 27.41
CA LYS A 255 -10.77 -8.98 28.55
C LYS A 255 -12.12 -8.26 28.67
N LEU A 256 -12.23 -7.07 28.13
CA LEU A 256 -13.47 -6.29 28.06
C LEU A 256 -14.28 -6.57 26.79
N GLY A 257 -13.83 -7.50 25.93
CA GLY A 257 -14.49 -7.85 24.67
C GLY A 257 -14.27 -6.83 23.55
N ILE A 258 -13.24 -5.98 23.66
CA ILE A 258 -12.90 -4.97 22.66
C ILE A 258 -11.70 -5.45 21.86
N ALA A 259 -11.92 -5.83 20.60
CA ALA A 259 -10.88 -6.29 19.70
C ALA A 259 -10.04 -5.11 19.17
N VAL A 260 -8.75 -5.12 19.48
CA VAL A 260 -7.77 -4.16 18.97
C VAL A 260 -6.54 -4.89 18.45
N ARG A 261 -5.72 -4.20 17.68
CA ARG A 261 -4.39 -4.68 17.29
C ARG A 261 -3.33 -3.85 18.00
N THR A 262 -2.26 -4.51 18.43
CA THR A 262 -1.09 -3.88 19.05
C THR A 262 0.18 -4.19 18.27
N GLY A 263 1.20 -3.36 18.38
CA GLY A 263 2.49 -3.53 17.73
C GLY A 263 2.71 -2.57 16.56
N GLN A 264 3.67 -2.90 15.69
CA GLN A 264 4.14 -2.01 14.61
C GLN A 264 3.29 -2.08 13.33
N HIS A 265 2.31 -2.97 13.24
CA HIS A 265 1.36 -3.12 12.13
C HIS A 265 2.01 -3.25 10.74
N CYS A 266 3.23 -3.81 10.66
CA CYS A 266 4.05 -3.87 9.44
C CYS A 266 4.32 -2.47 8.82
N ALA A 267 4.41 -1.44 9.64
CA ALA A 267 4.70 -0.05 9.27
C ALA A 267 5.69 0.57 10.28
N GLU A 268 6.77 -0.15 10.57
CA GLU A 268 7.77 0.25 11.57
C GLU A 268 8.36 1.63 11.31
N PRO A 269 8.70 2.05 10.07
CA PRO A 269 9.15 3.41 9.82
C PRO A 269 8.13 4.46 10.24
N THR A 270 6.85 4.28 9.91
CA THR A 270 5.75 5.16 10.34
C THR A 270 5.65 5.25 11.87
N MET A 271 5.75 4.09 12.55
CA MET A 271 5.70 4.05 14.01
C MET A 271 6.90 4.73 14.64
N THR A 272 8.09 4.54 14.09
CA THR A 272 9.32 5.18 14.58
C THR A 272 9.24 6.70 14.43
N CYS A 273 8.75 7.20 13.31
CA CYS A 273 8.54 8.62 13.08
C CYS A 273 7.58 9.23 14.12
N LEU A 274 6.46 8.58 14.38
CA LEU A 274 5.44 9.06 15.33
C LEU A 274 5.86 8.94 16.80
N LEU A 275 6.69 7.96 17.15
CA LEU A 275 7.16 7.72 18.50
C LEU A 275 8.40 8.54 18.84
N TYR A 276 9.14 9.06 17.88
CA TYR A 276 10.32 9.93 18.11
C TYR A 276 9.97 11.26 18.81
N THR A 277 8.71 11.64 18.83
CA THR A 277 8.19 12.76 19.62
C THR A 277 7.81 12.40 21.06
N SER A 278 7.96 11.12 21.45
CA SER A 278 7.69 10.63 22.81
C SER A 278 8.81 9.67 23.24
N PRO A 279 9.47 9.87 24.40
CA PRO A 279 10.53 8.97 24.82
C PRO A 279 10.01 7.54 24.92
N SER A 280 10.57 6.66 24.08
CA SER A 280 10.28 5.23 24.13
C SER A 280 10.87 4.64 25.41
N PRO A 281 10.16 3.74 26.12
CA PRO A 281 10.73 2.98 27.22
C PRO A 281 11.93 2.08 26.86
N ARG A 282 12.34 2.04 25.57
CA ARG A 282 13.53 1.31 25.12
C ARG A 282 14.84 2.08 25.32
N ASP A 283 14.78 3.38 25.63
CA ASP A 283 15.95 4.26 25.83
C ASP A 283 16.21 4.55 27.33
N ALA A 284 15.64 3.72 28.23
CA ALA A 284 15.88 3.77 29.67
C ALA A 284 16.63 2.52 30.15
#